data_cf2e49fd6dfb86d7142c09331177d7a7
#
_entry.id   cf2e49fd6dfb86d7142c09331177d7a7
#
_cell.length_a   1.000
_cell.length_b   1.000
_cell.length_c   1.000
_cell.angle_alpha   90.00
_cell.angle_beta   90.00
_cell.angle_gamma   90.00
#
_symmetry.space_group_name_H-M   'P 1'
#
loop_
_entity.id
_entity.type
_entity.pdbx_description
1 polymer ?
#
loop_
_entity_poly.entity_id
_entity_poly.type
_entity_poly.pdbx_seq_one_letter_code
_entity_poly.pdbx_strand_id
1 'polypeptide(L)'
;VLASVLPNAPVIVVIDEVPWLAEQDDLFDGALQTAWDRLLAGRPVLLLLLGSDIHMMERLTAYDRPFYGRADNLVLGPLNPAETGGALGLDAADAIDAHLVSGGLPGILRSWPHGTPALSFIQEECTDPASPLFSVPESSLLAEFPSPDQARRVLEAVGSGDRTHANIAATAGGRQGSLPSGSLSPLLRRMVEEKRVLAVDEPLSIRPSKPALYRVADSNL
;
A
#
# COMPACT_ATOMS: atom_id res chain seq x y z
N VAL A 1 -12.36 19.03 -24.76
CA VAL A 1 -10.96 19.21 -25.14
C VAL A 1 -10.32 17.87 -25.47
N LEU A 2 -10.28 16.86 -24.56
CA LEU A 2 -9.64 15.55 -24.80
C LEU A 2 -10.18 14.85 -26.06
N ALA A 3 -11.51 14.78 -26.23
CA ALA A 3 -12.13 14.09 -27.35
C ALA A 3 -11.88 14.75 -28.73
N SER A 4 -11.55 16.03 -28.78
CA SER A 4 -11.21 16.73 -30.03
C SER A 4 -9.75 16.58 -30.44
N VAL A 5 -8.89 16.09 -29.52
CA VAL A 5 -7.45 15.90 -29.74
C VAL A 5 -7.09 14.44 -29.98
N LEU A 6 -7.99 13.49 -29.58
CA LEU A 6 -7.74 12.06 -29.73
C LEU A 6 -7.76 11.67 -31.22
N PRO A 7 -6.71 11.01 -31.71
CA PRO A 7 -6.66 10.49 -33.06
C PRO A 7 -7.70 9.36 -33.26
N ASN A 8 -7.99 9.04 -34.52
CA ASN A 8 -8.80 7.85 -34.85
C ASN A 8 -8.03 6.51 -34.76
N ALA A 9 -6.76 6.56 -34.35
CA ALA A 9 -5.92 5.40 -34.08
C ALA A 9 -6.04 4.97 -32.61
N PRO A 10 -5.67 3.72 -32.26
CA PRO A 10 -5.59 3.29 -30.88
C PRO A 10 -4.69 4.20 -30.03
N VAL A 11 -5.21 4.61 -28.87
CA VAL A 11 -4.50 5.52 -27.96
C VAL A 11 -4.66 5.07 -26.51
N ILE A 12 -3.62 5.28 -25.71
CA ILE A 12 -3.65 5.08 -24.27
C ILE A 12 -3.72 6.46 -23.60
N VAL A 13 -4.71 6.65 -22.75
CA VAL A 13 -4.86 7.83 -21.91
C VAL A 13 -4.61 7.41 -20.47
N VAL A 14 -3.67 8.05 -19.81
CA VAL A 14 -3.33 7.79 -18.41
C VAL A 14 -3.71 9.02 -17.58
N ILE A 15 -4.47 8.82 -16.52
CA ILE A 15 -4.75 9.82 -15.50
C ILE A 15 -4.14 9.29 -14.21
N ASP A 16 -3.12 9.98 -13.73
CA ASP A 16 -2.43 9.64 -12.50
C ASP A 16 -3.01 10.41 -11.32
N GLU A 17 -2.85 9.88 -10.11
CA GLU A 17 -3.34 10.46 -8.86
C GLU A 17 -4.85 10.77 -8.87
N VAL A 18 -5.65 9.86 -9.43
CA VAL A 18 -7.12 9.99 -9.49
C VAL A 18 -7.75 10.24 -8.11
N PRO A 19 -7.30 9.64 -6.99
CA PRO A 19 -7.80 9.95 -5.65
C PRO A 19 -7.77 11.44 -5.33
N TRP A 20 -6.69 12.14 -5.68
CA TRP A 20 -6.55 13.59 -5.48
C TRP A 20 -7.58 14.40 -6.26
N LEU A 21 -7.89 13.99 -7.48
CA LEU A 21 -8.90 14.65 -8.29
C LEU A 21 -10.30 14.44 -7.71
N ALA A 22 -10.59 13.21 -7.26
CA ALA A 22 -11.88 12.87 -6.66
C ALA A 22 -12.11 13.54 -5.29
N GLU A 23 -11.05 13.83 -4.53
CA GLU A 23 -11.16 14.58 -3.27
C GLU A 23 -11.39 16.08 -3.47
N GLN A 24 -10.87 16.66 -4.55
CA GLN A 24 -10.98 18.09 -4.82
C GLN A 24 -12.31 18.48 -5.47
N ASP A 25 -13.00 17.56 -6.14
CA ASP A 25 -14.23 17.84 -6.87
C ASP A 25 -15.24 16.69 -6.72
N ASP A 26 -16.29 16.93 -5.95
CA ASP A 26 -17.39 15.98 -5.76
C ASP A 26 -18.11 15.60 -7.06
N LEU A 27 -17.95 16.38 -8.13
CA LEU A 27 -18.54 16.12 -9.43
C LEU A 27 -17.63 15.26 -10.33
N PHE A 28 -16.42 14.97 -9.89
CA PHE A 28 -15.43 14.24 -10.69
C PHE A 28 -15.94 12.89 -11.21
N ASP A 29 -16.55 12.07 -10.36
CA ASP A 29 -17.06 10.74 -10.73
C ASP A 29 -18.12 10.83 -11.83
N GLY A 30 -19.04 11.79 -11.71
CA GLY A 30 -20.08 12.04 -12.70
C GLY A 30 -19.54 12.61 -14.01
N ALA A 31 -18.51 13.46 -13.93
CA ALA A 31 -17.82 13.99 -15.09
C ALA A 31 -17.05 12.89 -15.83
N LEU A 32 -16.35 12.02 -15.09
CA LEU A 32 -15.63 10.86 -15.63
C LEU A 32 -16.59 9.89 -16.32
N GLN A 33 -17.74 9.57 -15.68
CA GLN A 33 -18.78 8.74 -16.28
C GLN A 33 -19.29 9.35 -17.59
N THR A 34 -19.62 10.63 -17.58
CA THR A 34 -20.13 11.33 -18.76
C THR A 34 -19.09 11.35 -19.90
N ALA A 35 -17.83 11.59 -19.57
CA ALA A 35 -16.74 11.56 -20.54
C ALA A 35 -16.58 10.17 -21.15
N TRP A 36 -16.60 9.14 -20.32
CA TRP A 36 -16.52 7.76 -20.80
C TRP A 36 -17.69 7.42 -21.71
N ASP A 37 -18.93 7.52 -21.23
CA ASP A 37 -20.12 7.08 -21.94
C ASP A 37 -20.38 7.84 -23.26
N ARG A 38 -20.09 9.14 -23.28
CA ARG A 38 -20.42 9.98 -24.44
C ARG A 38 -19.25 10.19 -25.42
N LEU A 39 -18.01 10.07 -24.94
CA LEU A 39 -16.85 10.50 -25.72
C LEU A 39 -15.84 9.40 -25.99
N LEU A 40 -15.64 8.45 -25.04
CA LEU A 40 -14.53 7.52 -25.09
C LEU A 40 -14.94 6.07 -25.41
N ALA A 41 -16.05 5.57 -24.85
CA ALA A 41 -16.45 4.16 -24.97
C ALA A 41 -16.60 3.65 -26.42
N GLY A 42 -16.91 4.52 -27.36
CA GLY A 42 -17.01 4.18 -28.80
C GLY A 42 -15.71 4.36 -29.60
N ARG A 43 -14.58 4.66 -28.94
CA ARG A 43 -13.31 4.94 -29.60
C ARG A 43 -12.26 3.88 -29.22
N PRO A 44 -11.19 3.69 -30.01
CA PRO A 44 -10.11 2.79 -29.68
C PRO A 44 -9.19 3.40 -28.60
N VAL A 45 -9.73 3.63 -27.40
CA VAL A 45 -9.05 4.26 -26.26
C VAL A 45 -8.95 3.26 -25.14
N LEU A 46 -7.73 3.06 -24.60
CA LEU A 46 -7.50 2.47 -23.29
C LEU A 46 -7.32 3.60 -22.29
N LEU A 47 -8.24 3.69 -21.32
CA LEU A 47 -8.16 4.65 -20.21
C LEU A 47 -7.58 3.93 -18.99
N LEU A 48 -6.42 4.38 -18.51
CA LEU A 48 -5.78 3.91 -17.29
C LEU A 48 -5.94 4.99 -16.21
N LEU A 49 -6.61 4.62 -15.14
CA LEU A 49 -6.79 5.45 -13.94
C LEU A 49 -5.85 4.91 -12.87
N LEU A 50 -4.90 5.72 -12.43
CA LEU A 50 -3.89 5.33 -11.45
C LEU A 50 -4.12 6.06 -10.13
N GLY A 51 -3.80 5.39 -9.04
CA GLY A 51 -3.84 5.96 -7.69
C GLY A 51 -3.22 5.01 -6.67
N SER A 52 -2.53 5.57 -5.70
CA SER A 52 -1.89 4.82 -4.62
C SER A 52 -2.87 4.43 -3.51
N ASP A 53 -3.97 5.17 -3.33
CA ASP A 53 -5.00 4.85 -2.34
C ASP A 53 -5.96 3.78 -2.88
N ILE A 54 -5.73 2.52 -2.50
CA ILE A 54 -6.50 1.36 -2.96
C ILE A 54 -7.98 1.52 -2.59
N HIS A 55 -8.28 1.99 -1.37
CA HIS A 55 -9.66 2.15 -0.91
C HIS A 55 -10.44 3.17 -1.74
N MET A 56 -9.82 4.31 -2.06
CA MET A 56 -10.44 5.31 -2.91
C MET A 56 -10.61 4.82 -4.36
N MET A 57 -9.66 4.07 -4.90
CA MET A 57 -9.77 3.49 -6.23
C MET A 57 -10.86 2.42 -6.32
N GLU A 58 -10.97 1.53 -5.31
CA GLU A 58 -12.08 0.56 -5.20
C GLU A 58 -13.43 1.27 -5.08
N ARG A 59 -13.49 2.37 -4.32
CA ARG A 59 -14.70 3.16 -4.13
C ARG A 59 -15.17 3.82 -5.44
N LEU A 60 -14.27 4.25 -6.32
CA LEU A 60 -14.62 4.83 -7.62
C LEU A 60 -15.49 3.89 -8.47
N THR A 61 -15.24 2.58 -8.38
CA THR A 61 -15.94 1.53 -9.14
C THR A 61 -17.01 0.79 -8.32
N ALA A 62 -17.31 1.25 -7.09
CA ALA A 62 -18.33 0.63 -6.22
C ALA A 62 -19.74 0.72 -6.81
N TYR A 63 -20.61 -0.20 -6.40
CA TYR A 63 -21.98 -0.36 -6.95
C TYR A 63 -22.84 0.91 -6.92
N ASP A 64 -22.67 1.74 -5.91
CA ASP A 64 -23.42 2.98 -5.69
C ASP A 64 -22.76 4.22 -6.34
N ARG A 65 -21.70 4.03 -7.12
CA ARG A 65 -20.94 5.13 -7.74
C ARG A 65 -21.21 5.29 -9.22
N PRO A 66 -21.12 6.52 -9.76
CA PRO A 66 -21.39 6.80 -11.17
C PRO A 66 -20.56 5.95 -12.16
N PHE A 67 -19.31 5.62 -11.82
CA PHE A 67 -18.40 4.89 -12.70
C PHE A 67 -18.50 3.36 -12.57
N TYR A 68 -19.45 2.84 -11.78
CA TYR A 68 -19.69 1.39 -11.63
C TYR A 68 -19.83 0.68 -12.97
N GLY A 69 -19.17 -0.47 -13.09
CA GLY A 69 -19.26 -1.36 -14.27
C GLY A 69 -18.57 -0.83 -15.55
N ARG A 70 -17.74 0.24 -15.43
CA ARG A 70 -17.02 0.85 -16.57
C ARG A 70 -15.51 0.61 -16.57
N ALA A 71 -14.99 0.07 -15.50
CA ALA A 71 -13.58 -0.26 -15.37
C ALA A 71 -13.39 -1.56 -14.59
N ASP A 72 -12.29 -2.22 -14.86
CA ASP A 72 -11.77 -3.36 -14.10
C ASP A 72 -10.68 -2.86 -13.16
N ASN A 73 -10.69 -3.33 -11.91
CA ASN A 73 -9.68 -2.98 -10.92
C ASN A 73 -8.49 -3.94 -11.03
N LEU A 74 -7.29 -3.36 -11.10
CA LEU A 74 -6.03 -4.07 -11.02
C LEU A 74 -5.21 -3.52 -9.85
N VAL A 75 -5.00 -4.34 -8.84
CA VAL A 75 -4.12 -4.01 -7.72
C VAL A 75 -2.74 -4.60 -7.97
N LEU A 76 -1.73 -3.74 -8.06
CA LEU A 76 -0.34 -4.15 -8.19
C LEU A 76 0.26 -4.23 -6.78
N GLY A 77 0.54 -5.45 -6.33
CA GLY A 77 1.28 -5.69 -5.09
C GLY A 77 2.81 -5.63 -5.30
N PRO A 78 3.57 -5.77 -4.22
CA PRO A 78 5.02 -5.97 -4.31
C PRO A 78 5.35 -7.25 -5.07
N LEU A 79 6.57 -7.34 -5.61
CA LEU A 79 7.04 -8.54 -6.28
C LEU A 79 7.09 -9.72 -5.30
N ASN A 80 6.63 -10.89 -5.72
CA ASN A 80 6.77 -12.10 -4.93
C ASN A 80 8.23 -12.62 -4.93
N PRO A 81 8.61 -13.62 -4.09
CA PRO A 81 9.99 -14.11 -4.03
C PRO A 81 10.55 -14.58 -5.38
N ALA A 82 9.75 -15.22 -6.23
CA ALA A 82 10.20 -15.68 -7.54
C ALA A 82 10.47 -14.51 -8.50
N GLU A 83 9.61 -13.51 -8.48
CA GLU A 83 9.77 -12.27 -9.26
C GLU A 83 10.96 -11.47 -8.75
N THR A 84 11.16 -11.39 -7.43
CA THR A 84 12.35 -10.78 -6.80
C THR A 84 13.62 -11.47 -7.26
N GLY A 85 13.66 -12.80 -7.23
CA GLY A 85 14.80 -13.59 -7.73
C GLY A 85 15.07 -13.35 -9.21
N GLY A 86 14.01 -13.32 -10.04
CA GLY A 86 14.14 -13.01 -11.46
C GLY A 86 14.67 -11.59 -11.74
N ALA A 87 14.21 -10.61 -10.97
CA ALA A 87 14.65 -9.22 -11.10
C ALA A 87 16.12 -9.03 -10.68
N LEU A 88 16.57 -9.75 -9.67
CA LEU A 88 17.93 -9.64 -9.11
C LEU A 88 18.93 -10.68 -9.64
N GLY A 89 18.48 -11.68 -10.39
CA GLY A 89 19.34 -12.78 -10.89
C GLY A 89 19.85 -13.69 -9.77
N LEU A 90 18.99 -13.92 -8.76
CA LEU A 90 19.30 -14.75 -7.59
C LEU A 90 18.72 -16.15 -7.72
N ASP A 91 19.33 -17.12 -7.06
CA ASP A 91 18.73 -18.43 -6.90
C ASP A 91 17.55 -18.42 -5.93
N ALA A 92 16.86 -19.55 -5.75
CA ALA A 92 15.61 -19.60 -4.99
C ALA A 92 15.82 -19.29 -3.49
N ALA A 93 16.94 -19.66 -2.90
CA ALA A 93 17.23 -19.42 -1.49
C ALA A 93 17.55 -17.92 -1.26
N ASP A 94 18.49 -17.39 -2.03
CA ASP A 94 18.87 -15.98 -1.98
C ASP A 94 17.68 -15.06 -2.36
N ALA A 95 16.80 -15.51 -3.27
CA ALA A 95 15.58 -14.76 -3.64
C ALA A 95 14.60 -14.62 -2.46
N ILE A 96 14.47 -15.66 -1.63
CA ILE A 96 13.65 -15.60 -0.41
C ILE A 96 14.24 -14.61 0.58
N ASP A 97 15.57 -14.69 0.81
CA ASP A 97 16.26 -13.77 1.73
C ASP A 97 16.18 -12.32 1.24
N ALA A 98 16.38 -12.09 -0.06
CA ALA A 98 16.22 -10.76 -0.66
C ALA A 98 14.80 -10.23 -0.55
N HIS A 99 13.79 -11.11 -0.74
CA HIS A 99 12.39 -10.73 -0.57
C HIS A 99 12.06 -10.39 0.89
N LEU A 100 12.57 -11.15 1.87
CA LEU A 100 12.37 -10.85 3.29
C LEU A 100 12.95 -9.50 3.71
N VAL A 101 14.04 -9.06 3.05
CA VAL A 101 14.68 -7.76 3.31
C VAL A 101 13.97 -6.62 2.59
N SER A 102 13.62 -6.82 1.33
CA SER A 102 13.07 -5.76 0.46
C SER A 102 11.55 -5.66 0.49
N GLY A 103 10.87 -6.68 1.01
CA GLY A 103 9.43 -6.85 0.87
C GLY A 103 8.96 -6.99 -0.59
N GLY A 104 9.88 -7.17 -1.55
CA GLY A 104 9.59 -7.18 -2.97
C GLY A 104 9.29 -5.78 -3.56
N LEU A 105 9.65 -4.70 -2.83
CA LEU A 105 9.43 -3.32 -3.31
C LEU A 105 10.39 -2.96 -4.45
N PRO A 106 9.85 -2.55 -5.61
CA PRO A 106 10.69 -2.09 -6.72
C PRO A 106 11.60 -0.92 -6.35
N GLY A 107 11.19 -0.05 -5.42
CA GLY A 107 11.99 1.08 -4.93
C GLY A 107 13.29 0.63 -4.26
N ILE A 108 13.25 -0.44 -3.47
CA ILE A 108 14.44 -1.03 -2.84
C ILE A 108 15.22 -1.88 -3.86
N LEU A 109 14.53 -2.72 -4.64
CA LEU A 109 15.17 -3.62 -5.60
C LEU A 109 15.98 -2.89 -6.68
N ARG A 110 15.60 -1.66 -7.03
CA ARG A 110 16.34 -0.83 -8.00
C ARG A 110 17.76 -0.44 -7.52
N SER A 111 17.98 -0.35 -6.20
CA SER A 111 19.30 -0.08 -5.64
C SER A 111 20.10 -1.38 -5.39
N TRP A 112 19.47 -2.53 -5.51
CA TRP A 112 20.09 -3.82 -5.24
C TRP A 112 20.93 -4.30 -6.43
N PRO A 113 22.25 -4.47 -6.28
CA PRO A 113 23.09 -4.93 -7.38
C PRO A 113 22.76 -6.37 -7.77
N HIS A 114 22.65 -6.63 -9.06
CA HIS A 114 22.29 -7.92 -9.61
C HIS A 114 23.25 -9.04 -9.14
N GLY A 115 22.70 -10.14 -8.68
CA GLY A 115 23.47 -11.29 -8.17
C GLY A 115 24.08 -11.11 -6.78
N THR A 116 23.73 -10.03 -6.04
CA THR A 116 24.27 -9.76 -4.71
C THR A 116 23.40 -10.44 -3.65
N PRO A 117 23.98 -11.31 -2.78
CA PRO A 117 23.26 -11.91 -1.65
C PRO A 117 22.75 -10.88 -0.64
N ALA A 118 21.64 -11.20 0.04
CA ALA A 118 20.97 -10.29 0.96
C ALA A 118 21.87 -9.72 2.07
N LEU A 119 22.71 -10.55 2.67
CA LEU A 119 23.61 -10.11 3.73
C LEU A 119 24.62 -9.07 3.25
N SER A 120 25.16 -9.24 2.05
CA SER A 120 26.12 -8.29 1.46
C SER A 120 25.44 -6.96 1.15
N PHE A 121 24.23 -7.00 0.60
CA PHE A 121 23.42 -5.81 0.36
C PHE A 121 23.13 -5.04 1.66
N ILE A 122 22.64 -5.73 2.70
CA ILE A 122 22.35 -5.10 4.00
C ILE A 122 23.61 -4.43 4.57
N GLN A 123 24.77 -5.12 4.52
CA GLN A 123 26.03 -4.57 5.05
C GLN A 123 26.44 -3.28 4.35
N GLU A 124 26.22 -3.18 3.04
CA GLU A 124 26.52 -1.99 2.25
C GLU A 124 25.50 -0.87 2.54
N GLU A 125 24.21 -1.18 2.45
CA GLU A 125 23.13 -0.18 2.63
C GLU A 125 23.04 0.36 4.05
N CYS A 126 23.38 -0.41 5.08
CA CYS A 126 23.43 0.05 6.47
C CYS A 126 24.51 1.13 6.73
N THR A 127 25.42 1.36 5.81
CA THR A 127 26.42 2.45 5.91
C THR A 127 25.89 3.80 5.43
N ASP A 128 24.81 3.80 4.65
CA ASP A 128 24.18 5.01 4.11
C ASP A 128 22.80 5.27 4.74
N PRO A 129 22.63 6.29 5.58
CA PRO A 129 21.33 6.66 6.15
C PRO A 129 20.28 7.07 5.11
N ALA A 130 20.70 7.44 3.90
CA ALA A 130 19.81 7.81 2.80
C ALA A 130 19.42 6.63 1.91
N SER A 131 19.89 5.43 2.25
CA SER A 131 19.59 4.21 1.51
C SER A 131 18.09 4.02 1.27
N PRO A 132 17.68 3.54 0.08
CA PRO A 132 16.30 3.15 -0.20
C PRO A 132 15.75 2.12 0.80
N LEU A 133 16.60 1.29 1.40
CA LEU A 133 16.22 0.34 2.43
C LEU A 133 15.52 1.00 3.62
N PHE A 134 15.91 2.24 3.98
CA PHE A 134 15.32 3.01 5.07
C PHE A 134 14.36 4.10 4.57
N SER A 135 14.73 4.79 3.48
CA SER A 135 13.99 5.96 3.01
C SER A 135 12.66 5.60 2.34
N VAL A 136 12.55 4.43 1.70
CA VAL A 136 11.31 4.01 1.03
C VAL A 136 10.21 3.69 2.05
N PRO A 137 10.41 2.83 3.08
CA PRO A 137 9.41 2.59 4.12
C PRO A 137 9.02 3.88 4.87
N GLU A 138 10.01 4.72 5.18
CA GLU A 138 9.78 6.01 5.84
C GLU A 138 8.86 6.93 5.01
N SER A 139 9.15 7.07 3.72
CA SER A 139 8.35 7.89 2.81
C SER A 139 6.93 7.34 2.64
N SER A 140 6.79 6.01 2.59
CA SER A 140 5.47 5.36 2.55
C SER A 140 4.67 5.67 3.82
N LEU A 141 5.29 5.56 5.00
CA LEU A 141 4.64 5.86 6.26
C LEU A 141 4.18 7.33 6.34
N LEU A 142 5.04 8.26 5.89
CA LEU A 142 4.72 9.69 5.87
C LEU A 142 3.57 10.03 4.92
N ALA A 143 3.50 9.35 3.77
CA ALA A 143 2.45 9.56 2.78
C ALA A 143 1.08 9.01 3.23
N GLU A 144 1.09 7.87 3.97
CA GLU A 144 -0.12 7.14 4.29
C GLU A 144 -0.83 7.62 5.58
N PHE A 145 -0.10 8.25 6.50
CA PHE A 145 -0.64 8.59 7.82
C PHE A 145 -0.47 10.07 8.20
N PRO A 146 -1.58 10.75 8.60
CA PRO A 146 -1.51 12.14 9.10
C PRO A 146 -0.67 12.28 10.38
N SER A 147 -0.54 11.20 11.16
CA SER A 147 0.28 11.11 12.38
C SER A 147 1.28 9.96 12.26
N PRO A 148 2.31 10.11 11.43
CA PRO A 148 3.23 9.02 11.12
C PRO A 148 3.99 8.48 12.33
N ASP A 149 4.35 9.32 13.30
CA ASP A 149 5.02 8.88 14.54
C ASP A 149 4.17 7.92 15.38
N GLN A 150 2.85 8.10 15.39
CA GLN A 150 1.97 7.22 16.13
C GLN A 150 1.78 5.90 15.38
N ALA A 151 1.65 5.95 14.05
CA ALA A 151 1.57 4.79 13.19
C ALA A 151 2.85 3.94 13.30
N ARG A 152 4.02 4.58 13.24
CA ARG A 152 5.33 3.93 13.41
C ARG A 152 5.40 3.16 14.73
N ARG A 153 5.10 3.80 15.87
CA ARG A 153 5.14 3.13 17.18
C ARG A 153 4.20 1.95 17.28
N VAL A 154 3.05 2.01 16.61
CA VAL A 154 2.13 0.86 16.53
C VAL A 154 2.73 -0.27 15.72
N LEU A 155 3.33 0.03 14.55
CA LEU A 155 4.00 -0.96 13.71
C LEU A 155 5.21 -1.60 14.42
N GLU A 156 6.03 -0.79 15.09
CA GLU A 156 7.15 -1.25 15.92
C GLU A 156 6.69 -2.18 17.04
N ALA A 157 5.59 -1.84 17.75
CA ALA A 157 5.02 -2.70 18.78
C ALA A 157 4.58 -4.05 18.20
N VAL A 158 3.82 -4.04 17.10
CA VAL A 158 3.35 -5.26 16.44
C VAL A 158 4.52 -6.10 15.91
N GLY A 159 5.49 -5.46 15.27
CA GLY A 159 6.70 -6.10 14.75
C GLY A 159 7.58 -6.70 15.84
N SER A 160 7.60 -6.10 17.04
CA SER A 160 8.31 -6.61 18.21
C SER A 160 7.58 -7.77 18.92
N GLY A 161 6.36 -8.12 18.48
CA GLY A 161 5.59 -9.24 19.03
C GLY A 161 4.43 -8.83 19.95
N ASP A 162 4.19 -7.55 20.19
CA ASP A 162 3.05 -7.04 20.96
C ASP A 162 1.80 -7.01 20.07
N ARG A 163 1.14 -8.15 19.94
CA ARG A 163 0.10 -8.38 18.95
C ARG A 163 -1.33 -8.18 19.44
N THR A 164 -1.55 -7.99 20.73
CA THR A 164 -2.89 -7.70 21.29
C THR A 164 -3.12 -6.20 21.41
N HIS A 165 -4.38 -5.75 21.32
CA HIS A 165 -4.74 -4.34 21.52
C HIS A 165 -4.13 -3.74 22.80
N ALA A 166 -4.18 -4.49 23.92
CA ALA A 166 -3.67 -4.02 25.21
C ALA A 166 -2.13 -3.88 25.20
N ASN A 167 -1.41 -4.85 24.63
CA ASN A 167 0.05 -4.79 24.54
C ASN A 167 0.52 -3.68 23.61
N ILE A 168 -0.12 -3.56 22.42
CA ILE A 168 0.14 -2.46 21.49
C ILE A 168 -0.06 -1.11 22.19
N ALA A 169 -1.16 -0.94 22.92
CA ALA A 169 -1.43 0.29 23.67
C ALA A 169 -0.31 0.62 24.66
N ALA A 170 0.18 -0.37 25.39
CA ALA A 170 1.24 -0.20 26.38
C ALA A 170 2.57 0.18 25.72
N THR A 171 3.00 -0.57 24.69
CA THR A 171 4.31 -0.38 24.05
C THR A 171 4.34 0.90 23.20
N ALA A 172 3.32 1.13 22.36
CA ALA A 172 3.26 2.31 21.50
C ALA A 172 3.07 3.63 22.28
N GLY A 173 2.62 3.58 23.52
CA GLY A 173 2.52 4.75 24.41
C GLY A 173 3.88 5.24 24.94
N GLY A 174 4.86 4.39 25.01
CA GLY A 174 6.23 4.73 25.40
C GLY A 174 6.33 5.37 26.79
N ARG A 175 7.17 6.41 26.90
CA ARG A 175 7.41 7.12 28.18
C ARG A 175 6.20 7.91 28.70
N GLN A 176 5.20 8.15 27.86
CA GLN A 176 3.99 8.91 28.25
C GLN A 176 2.89 7.99 28.82
N GLY A 177 3.16 6.70 28.94
CA GLY A 177 2.21 5.69 29.39
C GLY A 177 1.45 5.03 28.21
N SER A 178 0.41 4.26 28.51
CA SER A 178 -0.36 3.54 27.49
C SER A 178 -1.14 4.49 26.59
N LEU A 179 -1.17 4.21 25.28
CA LEU A 179 -2.02 4.94 24.34
C LEU A 179 -3.50 4.78 24.73
N PRO A 180 -4.28 5.88 24.83
CA PRO A 180 -5.71 5.79 25.08
C PRO A 180 -6.42 4.98 23.99
N SER A 181 -7.37 4.13 24.37
CA SER A 181 -8.18 3.35 23.40
C SER A 181 -8.93 4.23 22.41
N GLY A 182 -9.29 5.47 22.80
CA GLY A 182 -9.95 6.44 21.93
C GLY A 182 -9.11 6.90 20.74
N SER A 183 -7.77 6.85 20.85
CA SER A 183 -6.85 7.16 19.74
C SER A 183 -6.32 5.92 19.04
N LEU A 184 -6.07 4.84 19.79
CA LEU A 184 -5.51 3.62 19.24
C LEU A 184 -6.51 2.84 18.36
N SER A 185 -7.76 2.67 18.82
CA SER A 185 -8.74 1.86 18.07
C SER A 185 -9.09 2.44 16.69
N PRO A 186 -9.31 3.76 16.51
CA PRO A 186 -9.46 4.33 15.17
C PRO A 186 -8.22 4.17 14.30
N LEU A 187 -7.03 4.31 14.87
CA LEU A 187 -5.78 4.12 14.14
C LEU A 187 -5.62 2.67 13.67
N LEU A 188 -5.83 1.69 14.55
CA LEU A 188 -5.76 0.27 14.19
C LEU A 188 -6.80 -0.08 13.11
N ARG A 189 -8.02 0.44 13.22
CA ARG A 189 -9.04 0.26 12.18
C ARG A 189 -8.55 0.79 10.84
N ARG A 190 -8.03 2.03 10.83
CA ARG A 190 -7.48 2.63 9.61
C ARG A 190 -6.35 1.80 9.00
N MET A 191 -5.44 1.31 9.84
CA MET A 191 -4.31 0.48 9.42
C MET A 191 -4.76 -0.87 8.82
N VAL A 192 -5.87 -1.43 9.30
CA VAL A 192 -6.41 -2.71 8.82
C VAL A 192 -7.33 -2.54 7.63
N GLU A 193 -8.35 -1.67 7.73
CA GLU A 193 -9.44 -1.60 6.77
C GLU A 193 -9.12 -0.70 5.58
N GLU A 194 -8.49 0.48 5.82
CA GLU A 194 -8.23 1.46 4.77
C GLU A 194 -6.85 1.26 4.14
N LYS A 195 -5.80 1.19 4.97
CA LYS A 195 -4.41 1.15 4.49
C LYS A 195 -3.86 -0.26 4.31
N ARG A 196 -4.50 -1.27 4.91
CA ARG A 196 -4.13 -2.70 4.81
C ARG A 196 -2.68 -3.01 5.21
N VAL A 197 -2.06 -2.13 6.00
CA VAL A 197 -0.69 -2.32 6.53
C VAL A 197 -0.65 -3.28 7.69
N LEU A 198 -1.78 -3.48 8.38
CA LEU A 198 -1.98 -4.51 9.39
C LEU A 198 -3.08 -5.48 8.97
N ALA A 199 -2.99 -6.71 9.43
CA ALA A 199 -4.06 -7.69 9.37
C ALA A 199 -4.43 -8.17 10.77
N VAL A 200 -5.65 -8.68 10.90
CA VAL A 200 -6.19 -9.22 12.17
C VAL A 200 -6.39 -10.72 12.01
N ASP A 201 -5.75 -11.47 12.89
CA ASP A 201 -5.92 -12.92 13.01
C ASP A 201 -6.94 -13.18 14.14
N GLU A 202 -8.16 -13.53 13.76
CA GLU A 202 -9.21 -13.88 14.71
C GLU A 202 -8.94 -15.25 15.35
N PRO A 203 -9.16 -15.40 16.67
CA PRO A 203 -8.94 -16.68 17.32
C PRO A 203 -9.95 -17.73 16.83
N LEU A 204 -9.46 -18.91 16.46
CA LEU A 204 -10.29 -20.08 16.11
C LEU A 204 -11.06 -20.63 17.31
N SER A 205 -11.00 -19.98 18.45
CA SER A 205 -11.62 -20.43 19.72
C SER A 205 -13.05 -19.93 19.83
N ILE A 206 -13.97 -20.82 20.15
CA ILE A 206 -15.36 -20.48 20.55
C ILE A 206 -15.44 -19.82 21.94
N ARG A 207 -14.32 -19.73 22.67
CA ARG A 207 -14.27 -19.05 23.98
C ARG A 207 -14.13 -17.54 23.76
N PRO A 208 -15.07 -16.72 24.28
CA PRO A 208 -15.11 -15.27 24.01
C PRO A 208 -13.97 -14.45 24.64
N SER A 209 -13.05 -15.08 25.36
CA SER A 209 -11.97 -14.40 26.09
C SER A 209 -10.63 -14.35 25.38
N LYS A 210 -10.50 -14.92 24.20
CA LYS A 210 -9.23 -14.83 23.44
C LYS A 210 -9.23 -13.60 22.56
N PRO A 211 -8.25 -12.69 22.72
CA PRO A 211 -8.15 -11.50 21.88
C PRO A 211 -7.75 -11.87 20.46
N ALA A 212 -8.19 -11.07 19.49
CA ALA A 212 -7.65 -11.05 18.16
C ALA A 212 -6.18 -10.58 18.20
N LEU A 213 -5.37 -11.04 17.24
CA LEU A 213 -3.96 -10.72 17.14
C LEU A 213 -3.72 -9.90 15.88
N TYR A 214 -3.02 -8.80 16.03
CA TYR A 214 -2.56 -7.97 14.90
C TYR A 214 -1.23 -8.50 14.36
N ARG A 215 -1.04 -8.43 13.07
CA ARG A 215 0.24 -8.68 12.41
C ARG A 215 0.50 -7.64 11.33
N VAL A 216 1.75 -7.36 11.06
CA VAL A 216 2.14 -6.55 9.90
C VAL A 216 1.75 -7.33 8.65
N ALA A 217 1.03 -6.69 7.75
CA ALA A 217 0.57 -7.27 6.49
C ALA A 217 1.34 -6.70 5.29
N ASP A 218 1.78 -5.46 5.40
CA ASP A 218 2.64 -4.83 4.42
C ASP A 218 4.08 -5.27 4.68
N SER A 219 4.74 -5.79 3.66
CA SER A 219 6.11 -6.29 3.76
C SER A 219 7.17 -5.18 3.82
N ASN A 220 6.78 -3.91 3.79
CA ASN A 220 7.66 -2.75 3.73
C ASN A 220 7.58 -1.84 4.95
N LEU A 221 6.63 -2.05 5.80
CA LEU A 221 6.40 -1.35 7.05
C LEU A 221 6.51 -2.30 8.22
#